data_6830d8ad7b8a5c5ee68dacdb5a775839
#
_entry.id   6830d8ad7b8a5c5ee68dacdb5a775839
#
_cell.length_a   1.000
_cell.length_b   1.000
_cell.length_c   1.000
_cell.angle_alpha   90.00
_cell.angle_beta   90.00
_cell.angle_gamma   90.00
#
_symmetry.space_group_name_H-M   'P 1'
#
loop_
_entity.id
_entity.type
_entity.pdbx_description
1 polymer ?
#
loop_
_entity_poly.entity_id
_entity_poly.type
_entity_poly.pdbx_seq_one_letter_code
_entity_poly.pdbx_strand_id
1 'polypeptide(L)'
;VHFTELVSQRDGTLGAMLLADERVRLHDFRIEADGLMFARVEPLAADTYMPVPDDLLALASALEEQGDAIPDAGMLSWRIAERLPVTLDQRQQLLEETRVAQRLETVRGWLLRHPGWMTA
;
A
#
# COMPACT_ATOMS: atom_id res chain seq x y z
N VAL A 1 1.73 0.19 12.85
CA VAL A 1 1.54 1.61 12.58
C VAL A 1 2.19 2.43 13.69
N HIS A 2 3.01 3.37 13.33
CA HIS A 2 3.66 4.28 14.28
C HIS A 2 3.16 5.70 14.08
N PHE A 3 2.92 6.41 15.18
CA PHE A 3 2.62 7.83 15.12
C PHE A 3 3.89 8.61 14.81
N THR A 4 3.86 9.44 13.77
CA THR A 4 4.98 10.30 13.42
C THR A 4 4.73 11.74 13.81
N GLU A 5 3.47 12.18 13.86
CA GLU A 5 3.10 13.55 14.17
C GLU A 5 1.65 13.63 14.60
N LEU A 6 1.35 14.50 15.55
CA LEU A 6 -0.02 14.89 15.90
C LEU A 6 -0.24 16.32 15.45
N VAL A 7 -1.31 16.56 14.70
CA VAL A 7 -1.62 17.86 14.11
C VAL A 7 -2.99 18.32 14.57
N SER A 8 -3.06 19.59 15.03
CA SER A 8 -4.33 20.21 15.38
C SER A 8 -5.00 20.74 14.12
N GLN A 9 -6.24 20.35 13.89
CA GLN A 9 -7.02 20.79 12.74
C GLN A 9 -7.71 22.12 13.02
N ARG A 10 -8.09 22.86 11.96
CA ARG A 10 -8.74 24.16 12.07
C ARG A 10 -10.11 24.09 12.76
N ASP A 11 -10.78 22.95 12.68
CA ASP A 11 -12.10 22.75 13.28
C ASP A 11 -12.02 22.26 14.75
N GLY A 12 -10.82 22.24 15.31
CA GLY A 12 -10.60 21.82 16.69
C GLY A 12 -10.36 20.33 16.89
N THR A 13 -10.41 19.52 15.81
CA THR A 13 -10.09 18.08 15.90
C THR A 13 -8.57 17.89 15.82
N LEU A 14 -8.12 16.71 16.27
CA LEU A 14 -6.73 16.32 16.12
C LEU A 14 -6.56 15.39 14.93
N GLY A 15 -5.62 15.71 14.06
CA GLY A 15 -5.15 14.80 13.02
C GLY A 15 -3.88 14.10 13.49
N ALA A 16 -3.56 12.97 12.88
CA ALA A 16 -2.34 12.25 13.19
C ALA A 16 -1.67 11.80 11.90
N MET A 17 -0.34 11.96 11.85
CA MET A 17 0.47 11.36 10.81
C MET A 17 0.87 9.96 11.25
N LEU A 18 0.59 8.96 10.41
CA LEU A 18 0.86 7.57 10.72
C LEU A 18 1.78 6.98 9.67
N LEU A 19 2.77 6.21 10.13
CA LEU A 19 3.64 5.44 9.26
C LEU A 19 3.24 3.98 9.35
N ALA A 20 2.87 3.40 8.20
CA ALA A 20 2.55 1.98 8.15
C ALA A 20 3.83 1.16 8.35
N ASP A 21 3.76 0.15 9.20
CA ASP A 21 4.89 -0.67 9.59
C ASP A 21 4.88 -2.02 8.87
N GLU A 22 3.93 -2.89 9.19
CA GLU A 22 3.85 -4.20 8.57
C GLU A 22 2.41 -4.57 8.26
N ARG A 23 2.24 -5.51 7.31
CA ARG A 23 0.92 -6.03 7.00
C ARG A 23 0.56 -7.12 7.99
N VAL A 24 -0.71 -7.12 8.42
CA VAL A 24 -1.23 -8.11 9.34
C VAL A 24 -2.57 -8.62 8.84
N ARG A 25 -2.92 -9.83 9.25
CA ARG A 25 -4.26 -10.39 9.04
C ARG A 25 -4.98 -10.41 10.37
N LEU A 26 -6.22 -9.95 10.37
CA LEU A 26 -7.04 -9.92 11.59
C LEU A 26 -7.94 -11.15 11.63
N HIS A 27 -8.01 -11.79 12.82
CA HIS A 27 -8.83 -12.96 13.07
C HIS A 27 -9.62 -12.78 14.36
N ASP A 28 -10.68 -13.58 14.52
CA ASP A 28 -11.39 -13.72 15.79
C ASP A 28 -11.84 -12.38 16.36
N PHE A 29 -12.57 -11.63 15.55
CA PHE A 29 -13.12 -10.33 15.98
C PHE A 29 -14.00 -10.48 17.21
N ARG A 30 -13.81 -9.58 18.18
CA ARG A 30 -14.59 -9.55 19.40
C ARG A 30 -14.92 -8.11 19.75
N ILE A 31 -16.19 -7.87 20.13
CA ILE A 31 -16.64 -6.56 20.60
C ILE A 31 -16.96 -6.68 22.09
N GLU A 32 -16.30 -5.89 22.92
CA GLU A 32 -16.52 -5.85 24.35
C GLU A 32 -17.77 -5.03 24.69
N ALA A 33 -18.25 -5.17 25.92
CA ALA A 33 -19.48 -4.51 26.38
C ALA A 33 -19.39 -2.97 26.33
N ASP A 34 -18.20 -2.41 26.39
CA ASP A 34 -17.95 -0.96 26.29
C ASP A 34 -17.83 -0.47 24.84
N GLY A 35 -18.03 -1.34 23.86
CA GLY A 35 -17.92 -1.01 22.44
C GLY A 35 -16.54 -1.16 21.84
N LEU A 36 -15.52 -1.52 22.63
CA LEU A 36 -14.18 -1.75 22.11
C LEU A 36 -14.14 -3.02 21.25
N MET A 37 -13.45 -2.94 20.13
CA MET A 37 -13.26 -4.06 19.22
C MET A 37 -11.87 -4.65 19.38
N PHE A 38 -11.81 -5.96 19.51
CA PHE A 38 -10.56 -6.71 19.59
C PHE A 38 -10.46 -7.71 18.45
N ALA A 39 -9.26 -7.99 18.02
CA ALA A 39 -8.99 -9.02 17.02
C ALA A 39 -7.64 -9.65 17.29
N ARG A 40 -7.50 -10.92 16.88
CA ARG A 40 -6.19 -11.57 16.87
C ARG A 40 -5.43 -11.09 15.65
N VAL A 41 -4.18 -10.69 15.86
CA VAL A 41 -3.31 -10.17 14.80
C VAL A 41 -2.33 -11.25 14.39
N GLU A 42 -2.25 -11.53 13.08
CA GLU A 42 -1.26 -12.42 12.49
C GLU A 42 -0.38 -11.61 11.56
N PRO A 43 0.92 -11.42 11.86
CA PRO A 43 1.82 -10.74 10.94
C PRO A 43 1.96 -11.53 9.64
N LEU A 44 1.87 -10.85 8.51
CA LEU A 44 2.17 -11.44 7.22
C LEU A 44 3.67 -11.41 6.97
N ALA A 45 4.17 -12.41 6.25
CA ALA A 45 5.59 -12.45 5.89
C ALA A 45 5.96 -11.22 5.06
N ALA A 46 7.18 -10.72 5.25
CA ALA A 46 7.72 -9.67 4.41
C ALA A 46 7.86 -10.17 2.97
N ASP A 47 7.79 -9.23 2.02
CA ASP A 47 7.93 -9.57 0.60
C ASP A 47 9.29 -10.23 0.34
N THR A 48 9.28 -11.28 -0.51
CA THR A 48 10.51 -11.82 -1.04
C THR A 48 11.10 -10.83 -2.03
N TYR A 49 12.40 -10.62 -1.99
CA TYR A 49 13.07 -9.72 -2.92
C TYR A 49 12.85 -10.16 -4.37
N MET A 50 12.47 -9.22 -5.21
CA MET A 50 12.33 -9.42 -6.66
C MET A 50 12.78 -8.13 -7.35
N PRO A 51 13.74 -8.22 -8.30
CA PRO A 51 14.19 -7.03 -9.01
C PRO A 51 13.07 -6.44 -9.88
N VAL A 52 13.13 -5.14 -10.12
CA VAL A 52 12.18 -4.47 -11.01
C VAL A 52 12.34 -5.04 -12.43
N PRO A 53 11.26 -5.53 -13.06
CA PRO A 53 11.33 -6.01 -14.43
C PRO A 53 11.73 -4.92 -15.42
N ASP A 54 12.39 -5.31 -16.50
CA ASP A 54 12.90 -4.37 -17.51
C ASP A 54 11.82 -3.47 -18.10
N ASP A 55 10.62 -4.00 -18.32
CA ASP A 55 9.50 -3.24 -18.88
C ASP A 55 8.96 -2.17 -17.92
N LEU A 56 9.32 -2.23 -16.65
CA LEU A 56 8.85 -1.27 -15.63
C LEU A 56 9.99 -0.38 -15.12
N LEU A 57 11.20 -0.52 -15.63
CA LEU A 57 12.35 0.29 -15.18
C LEU A 57 12.15 1.78 -15.42
N ALA A 58 11.60 2.16 -16.57
CA ALA A 58 11.33 3.56 -16.87
C ALA A 58 10.31 4.17 -15.89
N LEU A 59 9.28 3.42 -15.56
CA LEU A 59 8.27 3.86 -14.60
C LEU A 59 8.87 3.99 -13.20
N ALA A 60 9.67 3.01 -12.78
CA ALA A 60 10.36 3.07 -11.49
C ALA A 60 11.26 4.29 -11.40
N SER A 61 12.03 4.59 -12.46
CA SER A 61 12.89 5.78 -12.50
C SER A 61 12.08 7.08 -12.39
N ALA A 62 10.95 7.15 -13.07
CA ALA A 62 10.07 8.32 -13.01
C ALA A 62 9.53 8.54 -11.59
N LEU A 63 9.16 7.47 -10.89
CA LEU A 63 8.70 7.55 -9.50
C LEU A 63 9.83 7.96 -8.56
N GLU A 64 11.03 7.47 -8.78
CA GLU A 64 12.20 7.87 -8.00
C GLU A 64 12.51 9.36 -8.16
N GLU A 65 12.35 9.90 -9.36
CA GLU A 65 12.51 11.33 -9.61
C GLU A 65 11.47 12.18 -8.86
N GLN A 66 10.32 11.60 -8.54
CA GLN A 66 9.28 12.25 -7.76
C GLN A 66 9.48 12.09 -6.24
N GLY A 67 10.55 11.42 -5.83
CA GLY A 67 10.92 11.27 -4.43
C GLY A 67 10.59 9.92 -3.80
N ASP A 68 10.03 8.98 -4.57
CA ASP A 68 9.73 7.65 -4.05
C ASP A 68 10.98 6.77 -4.02
N ALA A 69 11.11 5.94 -2.99
CA ALA A 69 12.15 4.92 -2.95
C ALA A 69 11.61 3.64 -3.58
N ILE A 70 12.30 3.13 -4.60
CA ILE A 70 11.90 1.91 -5.32
C ILE A 70 13.05 0.89 -5.29
N PRO A 71 13.31 0.26 -4.15
CA PRO A 71 14.41 -0.70 -4.04
C PRO A 71 14.16 -2.03 -4.77
N ASP A 72 12.90 -2.40 -5.00
CA ASP A 72 12.54 -3.67 -5.60
C ASP A 72 11.14 -3.64 -6.22
N ALA A 73 10.74 -4.75 -6.85
CA ALA A 73 9.43 -4.88 -7.47
C ALA A 73 8.27 -4.84 -6.46
N GLY A 74 8.48 -5.36 -5.26
CA GLY A 74 7.47 -5.31 -4.21
C GLY A 74 7.10 -3.88 -3.86
N MET A 75 8.08 -3.03 -3.61
CA MET A 75 7.84 -1.62 -3.31
C MET A 75 7.24 -0.90 -4.52
N LEU A 76 7.68 -1.24 -5.74
CA LEU A 76 7.12 -0.65 -6.95
C LEU A 76 5.62 -0.91 -7.04
N SER A 77 5.17 -2.14 -6.75
CA SER A 77 3.75 -2.47 -6.79
C SER A 77 2.92 -1.60 -5.85
N TRP A 78 3.42 -1.36 -4.65
CA TRP A 78 2.76 -0.51 -3.67
C TRP A 78 2.72 0.96 -4.09
N ARG A 79 3.81 1.47 -4.63
CA ARG A 79 3.89 2.88 -5.06
C ARG A 79 2.97 3.17 -6.24
N ILE A 80 2.86 2.25 -7.18
CA ILE A 80 1.90 2.38 -8.29
C ILE A 80 0.48 2.35 -7.75
N ALA A 81 0.17 1.41 -6.87
CA ALA A 81 -1.19 1.27 -6.31
C ALA A 81 -1.65 2.51 -5.55
N GLU A 82 -0.74 3.19 -4.86
CA GLU A 82 -1.05 4.42 -4.14
C GLU A 82 -1.52 5.54 -5.07
N ARG A 83 -1.05 5.55 -6.31
CA ARG A 83 -1.28 6.65 -7.24
C ARG A 83 -2.38 6.40 -8.24
N LEU A 84 -2.74 5.13 -8.48
CA LEU A 84 -3.80 4.80 -9.43
C LEU A 84 -5.19 4.99 -8.82
N PRO A 85 -6.16 5.47 -9.61
CA PRO A 85 -7.53 5.66 -9.14
C PRO A 85 -8.29 4.32 -9.12
N VAL A 86 -7.90 3.43 -8.23
CA VAL A 86 -8.53 2.12 -8.06
C VAL A 86 -9.50 2.14 -6.88
N THR A 87 -10.42 1.17 -6.85
CA THR A 87 -11.42 1.07 -5.80
C THR A 87 -10.80 0.60 -4.48
N LEU A 88 -11.52 0.80 -3.38
CA LEU A 88 -11.11 0.29 -2.08
C LEU A 88 -11.01 -1.23 -2.08
N ASP A 89 -11.93 -1.92 -2.77
CA ASP A 89 -11.90 -3.38 -2.89
C ASP A 89 -10.65 -3.85 -3.61
N GLN A 90 -10.26 -3.16 -4.69
CA GLN A 90 -9.03 -3.47 -5.41
C GLN A 90 -7.80 -3.27 -4.54
N ARG A 91 -7.75 -2.20 -3.77
CA ARG A 91 -6.65 -1.94 -2.84
C ARG A 91 -6.59 -3.01 -1.74
N GLN A 92 -7.73 -3.42 -1.23
CA GLN A 92 -7.80 -4.47 -0.21
C GLN A 92 -7.32 -5.81 -0.76
N GLN A 93 -7.71 -6.17 -1.98
CA GLN A 93 -7.23 -7.37 -2.65
C GLN A 93 -5.71 -7.37 -2.80
N LEU A 94 -5.14 -6.21 -3.13
CA LEU A 94 -3.69 -6.08 -3.25
C LEU A 94 -2.98 -6.27 -1.92
N LEU A 95 -3.54 -5.71 -0.84
CA LEU A 95 -2.99 -5.90 0.51
C LEU A 95 -3.00 -7.36 0.95
N GLU A 96 -3.98 -8.14 0.50
CA GLU A 96 -4.09 -9.56 0.83
C GLU A 96 -3.18 -10.44 -0.01
N GLU A 97 -2.65 -9.95 -1.14
CA GLU A 97 -1.77 -10.73 -1.99
C GLU A 97 -0.35 -10.77 -1.43
N THR A 98 0.12 -11.96 -1.08
CA THR A 98 1.42 -12.16 -0.46
C THR A 98 2.54 -12.42 -1.47
N ARG A 99 2.19 -12.74 -2.72
CA ARG A 99 3.18 -13.05 -3.77
C ARG A 99 3.48 -11.78 -4.56
N VAL A 100 4.73 -11.36 -4.53
CA VAL A 100 5.17 -10.13 -5.23
C VAL A 100 4.87 -10.19 -6.71
N ALA A 101 5.22 -11.30 -7.37
CA ALA A 101 5.00 -11.46 -8.82
C ALA A 101 3.53 -11.34 -9.19
N GLN A 102 2.64 -11.93 -8.42
CA GLN A 102 1.19 -11.87 -8.67
C GLN A 102 0.65 -10.47 -8.43
N ARG A 103 1.12 -9.80 -7.37
CA ARG A 103 0.74 -8.41 -7.09
C ARG A 103 1.17 -7.51 -8.24
N LEU A 104 2.37 -7.70 -8.74
CA LEU A 104 2.89 -6.91 -9.85
C LEU A 104 2.07 -7.10 -11.12
N GLU A 105 1.65 -8.34 -11.41
CA GLU A 105 0.77 -8.61 -12.56
C GLU A 105 -0.59 -7.91 -12.43
N THR A 106 -1.15 -7.88 -11.23
CA THR A 106 -2.39 -7.16 -10.96
C THR A 106 -2.23 -5.67 -11.25
N VAL A 107 -1.14 -5.10 -10.76
CA VAL A 107 -0.84 -3.67 -10.97
C VAL A 107 -0.58 -3.37 -12.45
N ARG A 108 0.10 -4.25 -13.17
CA ARG A 108 0.27 -4.10 -14.63
C ARG A 108 -1.07 -4.04 -15.35
N GLY A 109 -2.01 -4.91 -14.96
CA GLY A 109 -3.36 -4.88 -15.54
C GLY A 109 -4.05 -3.55 -15.29
N TRP A 110 -3.89 -2.97 -14.13
CA TRP A 110 -4.44 -1.65 -13.81
C TRP A 110 -3.80 -0.55 -14.65
N LEU A 111 -2.49 -0.59 -14.84
CA LEU A 111 -1.78 0.38 -15.68
C LEU A 111 -2.30 0.37 -17.12
N LEU A 112 -2.61 -0.80 -17.66
CA LEU A 112 -3.16 -0.92 -19.00
C LEU A 112 -4.55 -0.29 -19.13
N ARG A 113 -5.31 -0.27 -18.04
CA ARG A 113 -6.65 0.36 -18.00
C ARG A 113 -6.60 1.87 -17.79
N HIS A 114 -5.45 2.41 -17.42
CA HIS A 114 -5.26 3.83 -17.18
C HIS A 114 -4.11 4.39 -18.01
N PRO A 115 -4.20 4.31 -19.35
CA PRO A 115 -3.13 4.79 -20.23
C PRO A 115 -2.94 6.30 -20.04
N GLY A 116 -1.70 6.74 -20.06
CA GLY A 116 -1.38 8.15 -19.90
C GLY A 116 -1.38 8.65 -18.45
N TRP A 117 -1.61 7.77 -17.51
CA TRP A 117 -1.63 8.11 -16.09
C TRP A 117 -0.37 8.87 -15.64
N MET A 118 0.79 8.47 -16.12
CA MET A 118 2.07 9.11 -15.76
C MET A 118 2.37 10.38 -16.58
N THR A 119 1.61 10.65 -17.61
CA THR A 119 1.83 11.79 -18.49
C THR A 119 0.89 12.97 -18.22
N ALA A 120 -0.02 12.79 -17.30
CA ALA A 120 -0.98 13.84 -16.94
C ALA A 120 -0.34 14.93 -16.08
#